data_22692b4d302c4a9edbf0cc76145562fa
#
_entry.id   22692b4d302c4a9edbf0cc76145562fa
#
_cell.length_a   1.000
_cell.length_b   1.000
_cell.length_c   1.000
_cell.angle_alpha   90.00
_cell.angle_beta   90.00
_cell.angle_gamma   90.00
#
_symmetry.space_group_name_H-M   'P 1'
#
loop_
_entity.id
_entity.type
_entity.pdbx_description
1 polymer ?
#
loop_
_entity_poly.entity_id
_entity_poly.type
_entity_poly.pdbx_seq_one_letter_code
_entity_poly.pdbx_strand_id
1 'polypeptide(L)' 'MSLSGGQKQRLAVATALLSEKPVLIFDEPTSGLDYARMVEVSGVIRSLARQGRIVLVVTHDQEFLQRACDRVLRL' A
#
# COMPACT_ATOMS: atom_id res chain seq x y z
N MET A 1 20.99 -0.54 -12.15
CA MET A 1 20.14 0.66 -12.20
C MET A 1 19.49 0.86 -10.84
N SER A 2 19.56 2.07 -10.34
CA SER A 2 18.97 2.42 -9.05
C SER A 2 17.59 3.05 -9.27
N LEU A 3 16.59 2.58 -8.55
CA LEU A 3 15.25 3.13 -8.62
C LEU A 3 15.04 4.17 -7.53
N SER A 4 14.26 5.21 -7.81
CA SER A 4 13.83 6.16 -6.78
C SER A 4 12.90 5.47 -5.77
N GLY A 5 12.70 6.09 -4.60
CA GLY A 5 11.78 5.56 -3.59
C GLY A 5 10.37 5.34 -4.15
N GLY A 6 9.84 6.32 -4.91
CA GLY A 6 8.53 6.21 -5.52
C GLY A 6 8.44 5.10 -6.57
N GLN A 7 9.48 4.92 -7.37
CA GLN A 7 9.52 3.84 -8.35
C GLN A 7 9.54 2.46 -7.69
N LYS A 8 10.30 2.31 -6.59
CA LYS A 8 10.33 1.06 -5.82
C LYS A 8 8.96 0.74 -5.23
N GLN A 9 8.27 1.73 -4.71
CA GLN A 9 6.93 1.55 -4.15
C GLN A 9 5.92 1.14 -5.22
N ARG A 10 5.96 1.75 -6.38
CA ARG A 10 5.08 1.38 -7.50
C ARG A 10 5.33 -0.04 -7.96
N LEU A 11 6.58 -0.45 -8.04
CA LEU A 11 6.92 -1.82 -8.43
C LEU A 11 6.41 -2.83 -7.41
N ALA A 12 6.54 -2.54 -6.12
CA ALA A 12 6.04 -3.41 -5.06
C ALA A 12 4.52 -3.56 -5.14
N VAL A 13 3.80 -2.47 -5.35
CA VAL A 13 2.34 -2.47 -5.48
C VAL A 13 1.91 -3.25 -6.73
N ALA A 14 2.58 -3.02 -7.86
CA ALA A 14 2.28 -3.75 -9.09
C ALA A 14 2.51 -5.27 -8.92
N THR A 15 3.59 -5.65 -8.24
CA THR A 15 3.87 -7.05 -7.93
C THR A 15 2.75 -7.66 -7.08
N ALA A 16 2.27 -6.93 -6.08
CA ALA A 16 1.17 -7.39 -5.24
C ALA A 16 -0.12 -7.59 -6.04
N LEU A 17 -0.42 -6.68 -6.98
CA LEU A 17 -1.60 -6.80 -7.85
C LEU A 17 -1.57 -8.08 -8.69
N LEU A 18 -0.39 -8.47 -9.14
CA LEU A 18 -0.21 -9.67 -9.96
C LEU A 18 -0.11 -10.94 -9.12
N SER A 19 0.07 -10.81 -7.82
CA SER A 19 0.16 -11.94 -6.90
C SER A 19 -1.24 -12.46 -6.55
N GLU A 20 -1.37 -13.77 -6.44
CA GLU A 20 -2.61 -14.41 -5.98
C GLU A 20 -2.56 -14.80 -4.50
N LYS A 21 -1.57 -14.32 -3.76
CA LYS A 21 -1.42 -14.65 -2.34
C LYS A 21 -2.59 -14.06 -1.53
N PRO A 22 -3.14 -14.83 -0.58
CA PRO A 22 -4.27 -14.35 0.23
C PRO A 22 -3.88 -13.28 1.25
N VAL A 23 -2.62 -13.22 1.67
CA VAL A 23 -2.12 -12.25 2.64
C VAL A 23 -1.02 -11.43 1.99
N LEU A 24 -1.17 -10.12 2.05
CA LEU A 24 -0.21 -9.16 1.50
C LEU A 24 0.25 -8.22 2.61
N ILE A 25 1.54 -7.93 2.64
CA ILE A 25 2.14 -7.03 3.63
C ILE A 25 2.84 -5.90 2.88
N PHE A 26 2.49 -4.66 3.23
CA PHE A 26 3.12 -3.47 2.69
C PHE A 26 3.81 -2.71 3.82
N ASP A 27 5.10 -2.46 3.68
CA ASP A 27 5.90 -1.71 4.63
C ASP A 27 6.19 -0.33 4.06
N GLU A 28 5.64 0.70 4.71
CA GLU A 28 5.77 2.11 4.29
C GLU A 28 5.47 2.31 2.80
N PRO A 29 4.29 1.87 2.29
CA PRO A 29 4.02 1.84 0.86
C PRO A 29 3.92 3.23 0.22
N THR A 30 3.76 4.29 1.02
CA THR A 30 3.65 5.66 0.51
C THR A 30 4.90 6.49 0.73
N SER A 31 5.96 5.90 1.26
CA SER A 31 7.23 6.60 1.49
C SER A 31 7.80 7.14 0.17
N GLY A 32 8.11 8.42 0.15
CA GLY A 32 8.65 9.08 -1.05
C GLY A 32 7.63 9.40 -2.12
N LEU A 33 6.35 9.18 -1.88
CA LEU A 33 5.28 9.51 -2.82
C LEU A 33 4.68 10.88 -2.53
N ASP A 34 4.23 11.58 -3.59
CA ASP A 34 3.42 12.77 -3.44
C ASP A 34 1.96 12.39 -3.08
N TYR A 35 1.13 13.40 -2.83
CA TYR A 35 -0.25 13.19 -2.43
C TYR A 35 -1.04 12.40 -3.48
N ALA A 36 -0.92 12.77 -4.75
CA ALA A 36 -1.66 12.11 -5.81
C ALA A 36 -1.31 10.63 -5.91
N ARG A 37 -0.03 10.29 -5.76
CA ARG A 37 0.43 8.90 -5.79
C ARG A 37 -0.03 8.14 -4.56
N MET A 38 -0.02 8.79 -3.40
CA MET A 38 -0.54 8.20 -2.17
C MET A 38 -2.01 7.81 -2.32
N VAL A 39 -2.82 8.67 -2.92
CA VAL A 39 -4.23 8.38 -3.18
C VAL A 39 -4.38 7.19 -4.13
N GLU A 40 -3.57 7.11 -5.17
CA GLU A 40 -3.59 5.96 -6.09
C GLU A 40 -3.27 4.66 -5.35
N VAL A 41 -2.24 4.65 -4.51
CA VAL A 41 -1.83 3.47 -3.75
C VAL A 41 -2.94 3.06 -2.78
N SER A 42 -3.59 4.02 -2.11
CA SER A 42 -4.68 3.70 -1.20
C SER A 42 -5.85 3.02 -1.93
N GLY A 43 -6.15 3.46 -3.14
CA GLY A 43 -7.17 2.85 -3.97
C GLY A 43 -6.85 1.41 -4.35
N VAL A 44 -5.60 1.14 -4.68
CA VAL A 44 -5.13 -0.21 -5.00
C VAL A 44 -5.26 -1.13 -3.78
N ILE A 45 -4.85 -0.66 -2.60
CA ILE A 45 -4.92 -1.46 -1.38
C ILE A 45 -6.38 -1.79 -1.03
N ARG A 46 -7.28 -0.83 -1.16
CA ARG A 46 -8.71 -1.09 -0.96
C ARG A 46 -9.25 -2.11 -1.96
N SER A 47 -8.82 -2.03 -3.21
CA SER A 47 -9.21 -2.98 -4.25
C SER A 47 -8.76 -4.40 -3.90
N LEU A 48 -7.53 -4.56 -3.42
CA LEU A 48 -7.02 -5.87 -2.99
C LEU A 48 -7.85 -6.45 -1.84
N ALA A 49 -8.21 -5.61 -0.87
CA ALA A 49 -9.04 -6.04 0.25
C ALA A 49 -10.44 -6.46 -0.21
N ARG A 50 -11.01 -5.76 -1.19
CA ARG A 50 -12.32 -6.12 -1.76
C ARG A 50 -12.30 -7.46 -2.48
N GLN A 51 -11.14 -7.90 -2.94
CA GLN A 51 -10.96 -9.22 -3.55
C GLN A 51 -10.93 -10.35 -2.51
N GLY A 52 -11.12 -10.04 -1.25
CA GLY A 52 -11.08 -11.02 -0.17
C GLY A 52 -9.68 -11.31 0.37
N ARG A 53 -8.69 -10.50 -0.01
CA ARG A 53 -7.33 -10.63 0.49
C ARG A 53 -7.17 -9.90 1.82
N ILE A 54 -6.32 -10.43 2.68
CA ILE A 54 -5.93 -9.74 3.91
C ILE A 54 -4.74 -8.86 3.58
N VAL A 55 -4.88 -7.56 3.84
CA VAL A 55 -3.82 -6.58 3.56
C VAL A 55 -3.36 -5.96 4.87
N LEU A 56 -2.08 -6.13 5.18
CA LEU A 56 -1.45 -5.53 6.34
C LEU A 56 -0.55 -4.39 5.89
N VAL A 57 -0.72 -3.23 6.50
CA VAL A 57 0.06 -2.04 6.15
C VAL A 57 0.78 -1.53 7.39
N VAL A 58 2.10 -1.35 7.29
CA VAL A 58 2.91 -0.74 8.34
C VAL A 58 3.34 0.64 7.85
N THR A 59 2.89 1.69 8.51
CA THR A 59 3.21 3.06 8.09
C THR A 59 3.01 4.05 9.23
N HIS A 60 3.69 5.20 9.14
CA HIS A 60 3.48 6.37 10.00
C HIS A 60 2.55 7.40 9.36
N ASP A 61 2.11 7.18 8.13
CA ASP A 61 1.26 8.12 7.39
C ASP A 61 -0.20 7.95 7.85
N GLN A 62 -0.65 8.85 8.73
CA GLN A 62 -2.00 8.80 9.30
C GLN A 62 -3.08 8.99 8.24
N GLU A 63 -2.85 9.88 7.29
CA GLU A 63 -3.83 10.12 6.23
C GLU A 63 -3.99 8.90 5.34
N PHE A 64 -2.88 8.24 5.01
CA PHE A 64 -2.93 7.00 4.24
C PHE A 64 -3.72 5.91 4.98
N LEU A 65 -3.48 5.76 6.28
CA LEU A 65 -4.21 4.78 7.08
C LEU A 65 -5.73 5.04 7.06
N GLN A 66 -6.15 6.29 7.17
CA GLN A 66 -7.56 6.64 7.11
C GLN A 66 -8.20 6.33 5.76
N ARG A 67 -7.43 6.50 4.68
CA ARG A 67 -7.92 6.24 3.32
C ARG A 67 -7.94 4.76 2.95
N ALA A 68 -6.95 4.02 3.40
CA ALA A 68 -6.71 2.67 2.90
C ALA A 68 -7.18 1.57 3.85
N CYS A 69 -7.29 1.83 5.15
CA CYS A 69 -7.45 0.79 6.15
C CYS A 69 -8.75 0.93 6.91
N ASP A 70 -9.37 -0.21 7.23
CA ASP A 70 -10.59 -0.28 8.04
C ASP A 70 -10.29 -0.29 9.52
N ARG A 71 -9.13 -0.82 9.91
CA ARG A 71 -8.71 -0.93 11.30
C ARG A 71 -7.26 -0.49 11.43
N VAL A 72 -6.97 0.21 12.51
CA VAL A 72 -5.63 0.68 12.83
C VAL A 72 -5.24 0.16 14.20
N LEU A 73 -4.08 -0.51 14.27
CA LEU A 73 -3.47 -0.91 15.52
C LEU A 73 -2.32 0.04 15.83
N ARG A 74 -2.29 0.54 17.06
CA ARG A 74 -1.18 1.38 17.52
C ARG A 74 -0.35 0.58 18.51
N LEU A 75 0.91 0.51 18.21
CA LEU A 75 1.87 -0.21 19.05
C LEU A 75 2.54 0.70 20.05
#